data_4a6fcf184e20622c92bef02a6a634343
#
_entry.id   4a6fcf184e20622c92bef02a6a634343
#
_cell.length_a   1.000
_cell.length_b   1.000
_cell.length_c   1.000
_cell.angle_alpha   90.00
_cell.angle_beta   90.00
_cell.angle_gamma   90.00
#
_symmetry.space_group_name_H-M   'P 1'
#
loop_
_entity.id
_entity.type
_entity.pdbx_description
1 polymer ?
#
loop_
_entity_poly.entity_id
_entity_poly.type
_entity_poly.pdbx_seq_one_letter_code
_entity_poly.pdbx_strand_id
1 'polypeptide(L)'
;MILPSEFTTRTRRLLDDEYDLLEQALQTNPPVSIRLNPSKKFEAVDGERVPWCEQGYYLRERPSFTFDPLFHAGTYYVQEAASMFVGEAVRQLLSSPALTLDLCAAPGGKSTHLLSVLPAGSLLVGNEVIRSRSRILAENITKWGIPDCVVTNNDPKDFGALRELFDLIVADMPCSGEGMFRKDPAGREEWSVANVRHCAARQRRIIHDVWDALKPGGLLIYSTCTFNTEENEENIAYIAETFGAETVPLDVPSEWGVCGALSGTLPLYRFFPHRTKGEGFCLAVLRKPGGKEHATRRKLRQKHIPQPIPAQAKEWLTEPEAYHFERIGDMVRGIPSAYRETVQLLGEQLHVLSAGVTIGEVKGKDVLPSPALAFSTAIRRNAFVYVDVSREEAIRYLQNEALTLPGDVPRGFTLVTCRDVPLGFVKNLGTRANNLYPNEWRIRKKNG
;
A
#
# COMPACT_ATOMS: atom_id res chain seq x y z
N MET A 1 14.05 -12.90 -24.69
CA MET A 1 13.57 -11.50 -24.64
C MET A 1 14.59 -10.63 -25.36
N ILE A 2 14.17 -9.65 -26.20
CA ILE A 2 15.10 -8.69 -26.84
C ILE A 2 15.14 -7.43 -25.96
N LEU A 3 16.33 -7.03 -25.52
CA LEU A 3 16.57 -5.82 -24.77
C LEU A 3 16.89 -4.64 -25.70
N PRO A 4 16.52 -3.39 -25.35
CA PRO A 4 16.91 -2.21 -26.13
C PRO A 4 18.44 -2.10 -26.22
N SER A 5 18.99 -1.83 -27.41
CA SER A 5 20.44 -1.81 -27.64
C SER A 5 21.19 -0.76 -26.81
N GLU A 6 20.58 0.42 -26.60
CA GLU A 6 21.14 1.47 -25.74
C GLU A 6 21.14 1.05 -24.27
N PHE A 7 20.08 0.36 -23.78
CA PHE A 7 20.05 -0.22 -22.45
C PHE A 7 21.22 -1.21 -22.27
N THR A 8 21.35 -2.17 -23.20
CA THR A 8 22.43 -3.16 -23.19
C THR A 8 23.81 -2.48 -23.10
N THR A 9 24.07 -1.50 -23.96
CA THR A 9 25.36 -0.80 -24.01
C THR A 9 25.65 -0.06 -22.70
N ARG A 10 24.66 0.62 -22.15
CA ARG A 10 24.81 1.42 -20.91
C ARG A 10 24.96 0.54 -19.69
N THR A 11 24.12 -0.47 -19.54
CA THR A 11 24.11 -1.36 -18.38
C THR A 11 25.36 -2.25 -18.37
N ARG A 12 25.88 -2.66 -19.53
CA ARG A 12 27.15 -3.36 -19.62
C ARG A 12 28.33 -2.51 -19.12
N ARG A 13 28.34 -1.20 -19.37
CA ARG A 13 29.36 -0.28 -18.83
C ARG A 13 29.23 -0.09 -17.31
N LEU A 14 28.02 -0.22 -16.75
CA LEU A 14 27.78 -0.06 -15.32
C LEU A 14 28.14 -1.31 -14.52
N LEU A 15 27.89 -2.49 -15.07
CA LEU A 15 28.02 -3.78 -14.38
C LEU A 15 29.25 -4.58 -14.80
N ASP A 16 29.92 -4.17 -15.89
CA ASP A 16 31.12 -4.81 -16.46
C ASP A 16 30.91 -6.33 -16.59
N ASP A 17 31.75 -7.16 -15.94
CA ASP A 17 31.67 -8.62 -15.99
C ASP A 17 30.34 -9.21 -15.51
N GLU A 18 29.56 -8.49 -14.69
CA GLU A 18 28.27 -8.96 -14.17
C GLU A 18 27.11 -8.77 -15.15
N TYR A 19 27.28 -8.00 -16.22
CA TYR A 19 26.21 -7.75 -17.18
C TYR A 19 25.65 -9.04 -17.79
N ASP A 20 26.51 -9.98 -18.16
CA ASP A 20 26.08 -11.22 -18.79
C ASP A 20 25.24 -12.09 -17.84
N LEU A 21 25.53 -12.04 -16.53
CA LEU A 21 24.72 -12.69 -15.51
C LEU A 21 23.34 -12.01 -15.38
N LEU A 22 23.29 -10.68 -15.41
CA LEU A 22 22.02 -9.94 -15.42
C LEU A 22 21.21 -10.28 -16.65
N GLU A 23 21.81 -10.27 -17.85
CA GLU A 23 21.12 -10.58 -19.10
C GLU A 23 20.52 -11.98 -19.07
N GLN A 24 21.29 -12.98 -18.61
CA GLN A 24 20.79 -14.35 -18.42
C GLN A 24 19.63 -14.39 -17.42
N ALA A 25 19.74 -13.73 -16.28
CA ALA A 25 18.67 -13.68 -15.28
C ALA A 25 17.40 -13.03 -15.84
N LEU A 26 17.53 -11.99 -16.65
CA LEU A 26 16.38 -11.34 -17.32
C LEU A 26 15.69 -12.26 -18.35
N GLN A 27 16.31 -13.32 -18.86
CA GLN A 27 15.68 -14.30 -19.74
C GLN A 27 14.88 -15.38 -18.98
N THR A 28 14.99 -15.45 -17.66
CA THR A 28 14.27 -16.44 -16.84
C THR A 28 12.86 -15.95 -16.49
N ASN A 29 11.98 -16.86 -16.06
CA ASN A 29 10.68 -16.49 -15.51
C ASN A 29 10.85 -15.73 -14.19
N PRO A 30 10.08 -14.63 -13.98
CA PRO A 30 10.13 -13.89 -12.74
C PRO A 30 9.62 -14.73 -11.57
N PRO A 31 10.27 -14.67 -10.40
CA PRO A 31 9.76 -15.34 -9.20
C PRO A 31 8.40 -14.76 -8.80
N VAL A 32 7.57 -15.60 -8.20
CA VAL A 32 6.29 -15.18 -7.62
C VAL A 32 6.45 -15.08 -6.12
N SER A 33 6.05 -13.96 -5.55
CA SER A 33 6.09 -13.75 -4.11
C SER A 33 4.81 -13.12 -3.59
N ILE A 34 4.49 -13.45 -2.35
CA ILE A 34 3.37 -12.90 -1.60
C ILE A 34 3.86 -12.37 -0.26
N ARG A 35 3.11 -11.43 0.29
CA ARG A 35 3.31 -10.95 1.66
C ARG A 35 2.02 -11.13 2.44
N LEU A 36 2.10 -11.83 3.58
CA LEU A 36 0.97 -12.11 4.46
C LEU A 36 0.54 -10.84 5.21
N ASN A 37 -0.75 -10.77 5.51
CA ASN A 37 -1.30 -9.77 6.41
C ASN A 37 -1.21 -10.29 7.85
N PRO A 38 -0.35 -9.73 8.72
CA PRO A 38 -0.17 -10.25 10.08
C PRO A 38 -1.42 -10.08 10.96
N SER A 39 -2.34 -9.19 10.57
CA SER A 39 -3.59 -8.92 11.30
C SER A 39 -4.74 -9.84 10.91
N LYS A 40 -4.54 -10.75 9.95
CA LYS A 40 -5.57 -11.69 9.48
C LYS A 40 -5.07 -13.13 9.53
N LYS A 41 -5.99 -14.04 9.81
CA LYS A 41 -5.69 -15.48 9.85
C LYS A 41 -5.29 -15.96 8.45
N PHE A 42 -4.17 -16.68 8.36
CA PHE A 42 -3.72 -17.36 7.16
C PHE A 42 -3.12 -18.73 7.55
N GLU A 43 -3.27 -19.70 6.69
CA GLU A 43 -2.64 -21.01 6.85
C GLU A 43 -1.15 -20.94 6.49
N ALA A 44 -0.40 -21.99 6.82
CA ALA A 44 1.01 -22.07 6.47
C ALA A 44 1.22 -21.98 4.96
N VAL A 45 2.21 -21.17 4.54
CA VAL A 45 2.61 -21.03 3.14
C VAL A 45 3.64 -22.11 2.81
N ASP A 46 3.39 -22.88 1.74
CA ASP A 46 4.41 -23.73 1.15
C ASP A 46 5.31 -22.86 0.24
N GLY A 47 6.36 -22.32 0.83
CA GLY A 47 7.26 -21.40 0.14
C GLY A 47 8.50 -21.08 0.96
N GLU A 48 9.48 -20.50 0.27
CA GLU A 48 10.72 -20.00 0.86
C GLU A 48 10.51 -18.58 1.39
N ARG A 49 11.05 -18.24 2.56
CA ARG A 49 10.94 -16.88 3.11
C ARG A 49 11.76 -15.88 2.30
N VAL A 50 11.21 -14.67 2.16
CA VAL A 50 11.97 -13.51 1.67
C VAL A 50 12.89 -13.05 2.80
N PRO A 51 14.23 -12.99 2.60
CA PRO A 51 15.18 -12.77 3.70
C PRO A 51 14.97 -11.45 4.47
N TRP A 52 14.54 -10.39 3.79
CA TRP A 52 14.31 -9.06 4.35
C TRP A 52 12.86 -8.78 4.71
N CYS A 53 11.98 -9.78 4.69
CA CYS A 53 10.58 -9.59 5.02
C CYS A 53 10.01 -10.81 5.75
N GLU A 54 9.78 -10.68 7.05
CA GLU A 54 9.26 -11.78 7.89
C GLU A 54 7.95 -12.37 7.36
N GLN A 55 7.07 -11.53 6.80
CA GLN A 55 5.77 -11.96 6.25
C GLN A 55 5.84 -12.27 4.74
N GLY A 56 7.03 -12.18 4.12
CA GLY A 56 7.25 -12.40 2.69
C GLY A 56 7.60 -13.85 2.37
N TYR A 57 7.01 -14.39 1.30
CA TYR A 57 7.26 -15.74 0.83
C TYR A 57 7.38 -15.80 -0.69
N TYR A 58 8.38 -16.53 -1.18
CA TYR A 58 8.45 -16.99 -2.56
C TYR A 58 7.59 -18.24 -2.71
N LEU A 59 6.70 -18.24 -3.70
CA LEU A 59 5.89 -19.41 -4.02
C LEU A 59 6.63 -20.30 -5.01
N ARG A 60 6.45 -21.62 -4.92
CA ARG A 60 7.02 -22.59 -5.88
C ARG A 60 6.41 -22.42 -7.26
N GLU A 61 5.10 -22.17 -7.33
CA GLU A 61 4.33 -21.99 -8.55
C GLU A 61 3.43 -20.76 -8.46
N ARG A 62 3.02 -20.21 -9.60
CA ARG A 62 2.07 -19.11 -9.66
C ARG A 62 0.63 -19.63 -9.63
N PRO A 63 -0.10 -19.50 -8.52
CA PRO A 63 -1.51 -19.90 -8.47
C PRO A 63 -2.40 -18.92 -9.21
N SER A 64 -3.66 -19.31 -9.43
CA SER A 64 -4.70 -18.40 -9.90
C SER A 64 -5.24 -17.55 -8.76
N PHE A 65 -4.58 -16.45 -8.45
CA PHE A 65 -4.98 -15.51 -7.39
C PHE A 65 -6.42 -14.99 -7.55
N THR A 66 -6.89 -14.85 -8.78
CA THR A 66 -8.25 -14.35 -9.08
C THR A 66 -9.34 -15.22 -8.44
N PHE A 67 -9.12 -16.54 -8.33
CA PHE A 67 -10.07 -17.49 -7.75
C PHE A 67 -9.71 -17.95 -6.34
N ASP A 68 -8.90 -17.16 -5.64
CA ASP A 68 -8.61 -17.38 -4.23
C ASP A 68 -9.42 -16.40 -3.37
N PRO A 69 -10.44 -16.86 -2.62
CA PRO A 69 -11.21 -16.01 -1.72
C PRO A 69 -10.36 -15.27 -0.69
N LEU A 70 -9.27 -15.87 -0.21
CA LEU A 70 -8.38 -15.28 0.79
C LEU A 70 -7.60 -14.08 0.23
N PHE A 71 -7.24 -14.10 -1.07
CA PHE A 71 -6.67 -12.94 -1.74
C PHE A 71 -7.65 -11.74 -1.72
N HIS A 72 -8.92 -12.00 -2.04
CA HIS A 72 -9.97 -10.97 -2.01
C HIS A 72 -10.31 -10.49 -0.59
N ALA A 73 -10.09 -11.34 0.41
CA ALA A 73 -10.22 -11.00 1.83
C ALA A 73 -9.04 -10.17 2.38
N GLY A 74 -8.00 -9.96 1.58
CA GLY A 74 -6.79 -9.21 1.98
C GLY A 74 -5.96 -9.90 3.05
N THR A 75 -5.93 -11.25 3.06
CA THR A 75 -5.07 -12.01 3.97
C THR A 75 -3.61 -12.03 3.50
N TYR A 76 -3.38 -11.74 2.25
CA TYR A 76 -2.06 -11.54 1.66
C TYR A 76 -2.10 -10.57 0.47
N TYR A 77 -0.96 -10.06 0.11
CA TYR A 77 -0.74 -9.23 -1.08
C TYR A 77 0.27 -9.91 -2.01
N VAL A 78 -0.01 -9.94 -3.32
CA VAL A 78 0.97 -10.40 -4.32
C VAL A 78 1.94 -9.25 -4.57
N GLN A 79 3.11 -9.34 -3.96
CA GLN A 79 4.11 -8.27 -3.98
C GLN A 79 5.45 -8.80 -4.47
N GLU A 80 6.15 -7.99 -5.25
CA GLU A 80 7.51 -8.27 -5.67
C GLU A 80 8.46 -8.20 -4.47
N ALA A 81 9.34 -9.21 -4.34
CA ALA A 81 10.13 -9.43 -3.13
C ALA A 81 11.10 -8.29 -2.81
N ALA A 82 11.85 -7.75 -3.81
CA ALA A 82 12.79 -6.66 -3.55
C ALA A 82 12.08 -5.41 -3.02
N SER A 83 10.85 -5.13 -3.49
CA SER A 83 10.04 -4.01 -3.02
C SER A 83 9.58 -4.15 -1.56
N MET A 84 9.64 -5.36 -0.99
CA MET A 84 9.37 -5.59 0.44
C MET A 84 10.48 -5.05 1.35
N PHE A 85 11.66 -4.74 0.82
CA PHE A 85 12.77 -4.15 1.57
C PHE A 85 12.43 -2.79 2.21
N VAL A 86 11.43 -2.10 1.69
CA VAL A 86 10.89 -0.88 2.32
C VAL A 86 10.47 -1.11 3.78
N GLY A 87 9.91 -2.29 4.09
CA GLY A 87 9.53 -2.65 5.46
C GLY A 87 10.72 -2.85 6.38
N GLU A 88 11.82 -3.40 5.86
CA GLU A 88 13.07 -3.53 6.61
C GLU A 88 13.65 -2.16 6.96
N ALA A 89 13.69 -1.22 6.01
CA ALA A 89 14.13 0.15 6.27
C ALA A 89 13.29 0.83 7.37
N VAL A 90 11.96 0.69 7.32
CA VAL A 90 11.07 1.24 8.35
C VAL A 90 11.33 0.61 9.72
N ARG A 91 11.50 -0.70 9.78
CA ARG A 91 11.73 -1.44 11.04
C ARG A 91 13.03 -1.03 11.72
N GLN A 92 14.09 -0.74 10.96
CA GLN A 92 15.37 -0.27 11.50
C GLN A 92 15.32 1.19 12.00
N LEU A 93 14.48 2.02 11.39
CA LEU A 93 14.53 3.47 11.57
C LEU A 93 13.43 4.04 12.46
N LEU A 94 12.30 3.36 12.61
CA LEU A 94 11.17 3.85 13.37
C LEU A 94 10.84 2.94 14.55
N SER A 95 10.94 3.50 15.76
CA SER A 95 10.57 2.84 17.02
C SER A 95 9.35 3.45 17.71
N SER A 96 8.87 4.59 17.22
CA SER A 96 7.76 5.37 17.78
C SER A 96 6.67 5.62 16.75
N PRO A 97 5.41 5.86 17.17
CA PRO A 97 4.33 6.23 16.26
C PRO A 97 4.71 7.38 15.34
N ALA A 98 4.39 7.25 14.06
CA ALA A 98 4.77 8.21 13.03
C ALA A 98 3.59 8.55 12.11
N LEU A 99 3.49 9.81 11.70
CA LEU A 99 2.65 10.22 10.60
C LEU A 99 3.43 10.04 9.29
N THR A 100 3.03 9.06 8.51
CA THR A 100 3.75 8.62 7.31
C THR A 100 2.97 8.97 6.05
N LEU A 101 3.66 9.47 5.02
CA LEU A 101 3.13 9.66 3.68
C LEU A 101 3.76 8.63 2.72
N ASP A 102 2.94 7.81 2.07
CA ASP A 102 3.30 7.06 0.87
C ASP A 102 2.83 7.88 -0.35
N LEU A 103 3.77 8.56 -1.00
CA LEU A 103 3.48 9.63 -1.95
C LEU A 103 2.98 9.13 -3.31
N CYS A 104 3.47 7.97 -3.77
CA CYS A 104 3.15 7.36 -5.06
C CYS A 104 2.62 5.94 -4.83
N ALA A 105 1.56 5.82 -4.05
CA ALA A 105 1.18 4.61 -3.32
C ALA A 105 0.57 3.49 -4.17
N ALA A 106 -0.08 3.81 -5.30
CA ALA A 106 -0.79 2.79 -6.07
C ALA A 106 0.15 1.78 -6.74
N PRO A 107 -0.26 0.50 -6.75
CA PRO A 107 -1.58 -0.04 -6.38
C PRO A 107 -1.78 -0.37 -4.89
N GLY A 108 -0.80 -0.14 -4.00
CA GLY A 108 -0.95 -0.33 -2.56
C GLY A 108 -0.05 -1.41 -1.95
N GLY A 109 0.89 -1.99 -2.71
CA GLY A 109 1.81 -3.01 -2.20
C GLY A 109 2.70 -2.48 -1.07
N LYS A 110 3.33 -1.32 -1.25
CA LYS A 110 4.14 -0.67 -0.23
C LYS A 110 3.27 -0.09 0.89
N SER A 111 2.14 0.55 0.57
CA SER A 111 1.20 1.09 1.58
C SER A 111 0.69 0.01 2.54
N THR A 112 0.23 -1.13 2.01
CA THR A 112 -0.23 -2.26 2.85
C THR A 112 0.92 -2.88 3.65
N HIS A 113 2.16 -2.84 3.15
CA HIS A 113 3.33 -3.25 3.89
C HIS A 113 3.63 -2.28 5.03
N LEU A 114 3.64 -0.97 4.75
CA LEU A 114 3.82 0.07 5.77
C LEU A 114 2.80 -0.07 6.91
N LEU A 115 1.52 -0.28 6.60
CA LEU A 115 0.48 -0.54 7.61
C LEU A 115 0.78 -1.75 8.50
N SER A 116 1.57 -2.70 8.03
CA SER A 116 1.94 -3.91 8.81
C SER A 116 3.18 -3.74 9.67
N VAL A 117 4.06 -2.77 9.35
CA VAL A 117 5.38 -2.63 9.98
C VAL A 117 5.57 -1.31 10.74
N LEU A 118 4.74 -0.31 10.48
CA LEU A 118 4.76 0.94 11.25
C LEU A 118 4.45 0.66 12.72
N PRO A 119 5.11 1.35 13.66
CA PRO A 119 4.83 1.24 15.08
C PRO A 119 3.33 1.49 15.38
N ALA A 120 2.79 0.75 16.35
CA ALA A 120 1.40 0.92 16.78
C ALA A 120 1.08 2.37 17.12
N GLY A 121 -0.09 2.85 16.70
CA GLY A 121 -0.48 4.25 16.85
C GLY A 121 0.05 5.17 15.75
N SER A 122 0.69 4.66 14.69
CA SER A 122 1.03 5.43 13.49
C SER A 122 -0.19 5.66 12.60
N LEU A 123 -0.14 6.69 11.75
CA LEU A 123 -1.11 6.92 10.67
C LEU A 123 -0.40 6.94 9.33
N LEU A 124 -0.93 6.19 8.36
CA LEU A 124 -0.49 6.22 6.98
C LEU A 124 -1.39 7.12 6.12
N VAL A 125 -0.80 8.00 5.34
CA VAL A 125 -1.46 8.72 4.26
C VAL A 125 -0.95 8.14 2.93
N GLY A 126 -1.78 7.41 2.20
CA GLY A 126 -1.45 6.87 0.88
C GLY A 126 -1.99 7.78 -0.21
N ASN A 127 -1.11 8.32 -1.05
CA ASN A 127 -1.49 9.23 -2.15
C ASN A 127 -1.24 8.61 -3.52
N GLU A 128 -2.10 8.94 -4.47
CA GLU A 128 -1.89 8.61 -5.89
C GLU A 128 -2.51 9.71 -6.76
N VAL A 129 -1.73 10.27 -7.68
CA VAL A 129 -2.15 11.36 -8.56
C VAL A 129 -3.14 10.90 -9.63
N ILE A 130 -3.01 9.67 -10.13
CA ILE A 130 -3.87 9.13 -11.19
C ILE A 130 -5.16 8.58 -10.58
N ARG A 131 -6.29 9.23 -10.90
CA ARG A 131 -7.61 8.92 -10.32
C ARG A 131 -8.04 7.45 -10.46
N SER A 132 -7.77 6.80 -11.59
CA SER A 132 -8.10 5.37 -11.76
C SER A 132 -7.26 4.49 -10.84
N ARG A 133 -5.97 4.80 -10.65
CA ARG A 133 -5.05 4.07 -9.78
C ARG A 133 -5.34 4.34 -8.30
N SER A 134 -5.76 5.56 -7.93
CA SER A 134 -6.10 5.88 -6.54
C SER A 134 -7.32 5.10 -6.04
N ARG A 135 -8.26 4.73 -6.93
CA ARG A 135 -9.37 3.83 -6.60
C ARG A 135 -8.90 2.40 -6.31
N ILE A 136 -7.92 1.90 -7.09
CA ILE A 136 -7.30 0.59 -6.84
C ILE A 136 -6.56 0.59 -5.50
N LEU A 137 -5.84 1.67 -5.19
CA LEU A 137 -5.21 1.87 -3.89
C LEU A 137 -6.25 1.80 -2.76
N ALA A 138 -7.35 2.56 -2.88
CA ALA A 138 -8.42 2.58 -1.87
C ALA A 138 -9.05 1.19 -1.68
N GLU A 139 -9.28 0.43 -2.75
CA GLU A 139 -9.75 -0.95 -2.69
C GLU A 139 -8.78 -1.85 -1.93
N ASN A 140 -7.49 -1.82 -2.28
CA ASN A 140 -6.48 -2.67 -1.66
C ASN A 140 -6.26 -2.33 -0.17
N ILE A 141 -6.25 -1.05 0.19
CA ILE A 141 -6.21 -0.60 1.59
C ILE A 141 -7.45 -1.07 2.35
N THR A 142 -8.64 -0.93 1.76
CA THR A 142 -9.89 -1.41 2.36
C THR A 142 -9.85 -2.91 2.62
N LYS A 143 -9.42 -3.70 1.64
CA LYS A 143 -9.27 -5.16 1.78
C LYS A 143 -8.19 -5.55 2.79
N TRP A 144 -7.12 -4.77 2.91
CA TRP A 144 -6.09 -4.97 3.94
C TRP A 144 -6.66 -4.83 5.34
N GLY A 145 -7.53 -3.84 5.56
CA GLY A 145 -8.44 -3.74 6.69
C GLY A 145 -7.89 -3.05 7.94
N ILE A 146 -6.66 -2.55 7.94
CA ILE A 146 -6.10 -1.76 9.04
C ILE A 146 -6.68 -0.33 8.95
N PRO A 147 -7.34 0.18 10.02
CA PRO A 147 -8.07 1.45 9.96
C PRO A 147 -7.19 2.70 10.01
N ASP A 148 -5.91 2.55 10.37
CA ASP A 148 -4.99 3.67 10.59
C ASP A 148 -4.45 4.23 9.26
N CYS A 149 -5.35 4.50 8.31
CA CYS A 149 -5.01 4.95 6.97
C CYS A 149 -5.96 6.02 6.43
N VAL A 150 -5.37 6.95 5.67
CA VAL A 150 -6.08 7.92 4.82
C VAL A 150 -5.63 7.72 3.39
N VAL A 151 -6.56 7.64 2.44
CA VAL A 151 -6.25 7.57 1.00
C VAL A 151 -6.62 8.88 0.35
N THR A 152 -5.69 9.44 -0.43
CA THR A 152 -5.84 10.73 -1.12
C THR A 152 -5.58 10.61 -2.63
N ASN A 153 -6.13 11.55 -3.39
CA ASN A 153 -5.89 11.65 -4.84
C ASN A 153 -5.47 13.08 -5.18
N ASN A 154 -4.17 13.37 -5.06
CA ASN A 154 -3.61 14.70 -5.16
C ASN A 154 -2.30 14.72 -5.96
N ASP A 155 -1.99 15.86 -6.55
CA ASP A 155 -0.66 16.14 -7.10
C ASP A 155 0.33 16.29 -5.92
N PRO A 156 1.60 15.83 -6.01
CA PRO A 156 2.61 16.01 -4.97
C PRO A 156 2.75 17.46 -4.47
N LYS A 157 2.60 18.45 -5.33
CA LYS A 157 2.65 19.88 -4.97
C LYS A 157 1.62 20.30 -3.92
N ASP A 158 0.47 19.63 -3.87
CA ASP A 158 -0.60 19.97 -2.91
C ASP A 158 -0.15 19.68 -1.47
N PHE A 159 0.80 18.76 -1.28
CA PHE A 159 1.39 18.43 0.03
C PHE A 159 2.36 19.52 0.52
N GLY A 160 2.96 20.32 -0.34
CA GLY A 160 3.85 21.42 0.05
C GLY A 160 3.20 22.44 1.00
N ALA A 161 1.86 22.55 0.96
CA ALA A 161 1.10 23.37 1.90
C ALA A 161 1.03 22.77 3.32
N LEU A 162 1.30 21.47 3.48
CA LEU A 162 1.27 20.72 4.76
C LEU A 162 2.65 20.72 5.43
N ARG A 163 3.27 21.89 5.53
CA ARG A 163 4.65 22.05 6.04
C ARG A 163 4.89 21.30 7.33
N GLU A 164 6.01 20.58 7.43
CA GLU A 164 6.49 19.90 8.65
C GLU A 164 5.42 19.00 9.29
N LEU A 165 4.64 18.31 8.46
CA LEU A 165 3.56 17.45 8.96
C LEU A 165 4.01 16.00 9.15
N PHE A 166 4.81 15.45 8.21
CA PHE A 166 5.14 14.04 8.16
C PHE A 166 6.48 13.72 8.83
N ASP A 167 6.51 12.66 9.62
CA ASP A 167 7.72 12.09 10.21
C ASP A 167 8.51 11.26 9.19
N LEU A 168 7.78 10.59 8.30
CA LEU A 168 8.33 9.77 7.22
C LEU A 168 7.58 10.07 5.91
N ILE A 169 8.32 10.23 4.82
CA ILE A 169 7.80 10.19 3.45
C ILE A 169 8.44 9.01 2.73
N VAL A 170 7.61 8.12 2.19
CA VAL A 170 8.02 7.04 1.28
C VAL A 170 7.66 7.48 -0.14
N ALA A 171 8.65 7.55 -0.99
CA ALA A 171 8.54 8.02 -2.36
C ALA A 171 9.03 6.92 -3.33
N ASP A 172 8.11 6.01 -3.69
CA ASP A 172 8.35 5.03 -4.76
C ASP A 172 8.17 5.71 -6.10
N MET A 173 9.26 6.15 -6.67
CA MET A 173 9.25 7.11 -7.77
C MET A 173 8.77 6.50 -9.09
N PRO A 174 7.92 7.22 -9.84
CA PRO A 174 7.68 6.86 -11.23
C PRO A 174 9.00 6.95 -12.00
N CYS A 175 9.46 5.82 -12.53
CA CYS A 175 10.78 5.64 -13.12
C CYS A 175 10.73 4.99 -14.51
N SER A 176 11.88 4.83 -15.16
CA SER A 176 12.00 4.19 -16.47
C SER A 176 11.71 2.68 -16.48
N GLY A 177 11.68 2.04 -15.30
CA GLY A 177 11.18 0.68 -15.12
C GLY A 177 12.09 -0.43 -15.65
N GLU A 178 13.38 -0.21 -15.78
CA GLU A 178 14.36 -1.20 -16.32
C GLU A 178 14.31 -2.53 -15.54
N GLY A 179 14.10 -2.47 -14.23
CA GLY A 179 13.98 -3.62 -13.36
C GLY A 179 12.69 -4.44 -13.57
N MET A 180 11.75 -3.94 -14.38
CA MET A 180 10.47 -4.62 -14.66
C MET A 180 10.41 -5.25 -16.06
N PHE A 181 11.48 -5.21 -16.84
CA PHE A 181 11.49 -5.67 -18.23
C PHE A 181 11.02 -7.12 -18.44
N ARG A 182 11.18 -7.99 -17.45
CA ARG A 182 10.64 -9.36 -17.49
C ARG A 182 9.12 -9.41 -17.43
N LYS A 183 8.50 -8.42 -16.77
CA LYS A 183 7.05 -8.37 -16.49
C LYS A 183 6.31 -7.38 -17.36
N ASP A 184 7.00 -6.37 -17.88
CA ASP A 184 6.42 -5.28 -18.67
C ASP A 184 7.07 -5.17 -20.05
N PRO A 185 6.56 -5.94 -21.04
CA PRO A 185 7.03 -5.83 -22.41
C PRO A 185 6.80 -4.44 -23.03
N ALA A 186 5.68 -3.77 -22.71
CA ALA A 186 5.38 -2.45 -23.25
C ALA A 186 6.35 -1.38 -22.73
N GLY A 187 6.61 -1.38 -21.42
CA GLY A 187 7.59 -0.47 -20.80
C GLY A 187 9.00 -0.66 -21.38
N ARG A 188 9.37 -1.91 -21.74
CA ARG A 188 10.63 -2.21 -22.41
C ARG A 188 10.69 -1.65 -23.83
N GLU A 189 9.59 -1.74 -24.60
CA GLU A 189 9.50 -1.21 -25.96
C GLU A 189 9.51 0.33 -25.99
N GLU A 190 8.95 0.98 -24.98
CA GLU A 190 8.91 2.44 -24.84
C GLU A 190 10.18 3.00 -24.20
N TRP A 191 11.05 2.16 -23.66
CA TRP A 191 12.27 2.61 -22.99
C TRP A 191 13.23 3.33 -23.93
N SER A 192 13.79 4.43 -23.47
CA SER A 192 14.85 5.20 -24.17
C SER A 192 15.67 6.01 -23.17
N VAL A 193 16.88 6.41 -23.56
CA VAL A 193 17.73 7.31 -22.77
C VAL A 193 17.04 8.66 -22.50
N ALA A 194 16.26 9.13 -23.46
CA ALA A 194 15.48 10.36 -23.29
C ALA A 194 14.40 10.18 -22.19
N ASN A 195 13.74 9.02 -22.14
CA ASN A 195 12.76 8.71 -21.09
C ASN A 195 13.44 8.59 -19.71
N VAL A 196 14.63 7.97 -19.60
CA VAL A 196 15.41 7.92 -18.35
C VAL A 196 15.64 9.34 -17.81
N ARG A 197 16.15 10.24 -18.64
CA ARG A 197 16.41 11.65 -18.26
C ARG A 197 15.12 12.38 -17.87
N HIS A 198 14.04 12.15 -18.60
CA HIS A 198 12.73 12.72 -18.27
C HIS A 198 12.21 12.22 -16.90
N CYS A 199 12.35 10.93 -16.62
CA CYS A 199 11.99 10.34 -15.32
C CYS A 199 12.83 10.93 -14.19
N ALA A 200 14.17 11.02 -14.36
CA ALA A 200 15.06 11.61 -13.37
C ALA A 200 14.68 13.07 -13.04
N ALA A 201 14.42 13.88 -14.06
CA ALA A 201 13.99 15.28 -13.86
C ALA A 201 12.62 15.37 -13.17
N ARG A 202 11.65 14.49 -13.52
CA ARG A 202 10.34 14.42 -12.88
C ARG A 202 10.46 14.04 -11.40
N GLN A 203 11.32 13.10 -11.05
CA GLN A 203 11.58 12.67 -9.68
C GLN A 203 12.13 13.82 -8.83
N ARG A 204 13.10 14.60 -9.36
CA ARG A 204 13.62 15.79 -8.67
C ARG A 204 12.51 16.80 -8.40
N ARG A 205 11.65 17.07 -9.38
CA ARG A 205 10.49 17.98 -9.20
C ARG A 205 9.56 17.47 -8.11
N ILE A 206 9.20 16.20 -8.12
CA ILE A 206 8.32 15.58 -7.10
C ILE A 206 8.88 15.78 -5.69
N ILE A 207 10.20 15.58 -5.52
CA ILE A 207 10.84 15.82 -4.21
C ILE A 207 10.79 17.28 -3.81
N HIS A 208 11.05 18.23 -4.74
CA HIS A 208 10.89 19.65 -4.46
C HIS A 208 9.48 20.00 -3.99
N ASP A 209 8.48 19.45 -4.65
CA ASP A 209 7.07 19.72 -4.36
C ASP A 209 6.65 19.25 -2.95
N VAL A 210 7.25 18.17 -2.42
CA VAL A 210 6.83 17.55 -1.16
C VAL A 210 7.78 17.80 0.00
N TRP A 211 8.99 18.33 -0.25
CA TRP A 211 10.05 18.43 0.76
C TRP A 211 9.66 19.23 2.00
N ASP A 212 8.92 20.32 1.82
CA ASP A 212 8.46 21.14 2.95
C ASP A 212 7.47 20.41 3.86
N ALA A 213 6.80 19.38 3.36
CA ALA A 213 5.86 18.58 4.16
C ALA A 213 6.57 17.62 5.14
N LEU A 214 7.85 17.31 4.89
CA LEU A 214 8.67 16.52 5.80
C LEU A 214 9.12 17.37 6.99
N LYS A 215 9.01 16.84 8.22
CA LYS A 215 9.52 17.51 9.43
C LYS A 215 11.03 17.66 9.41
N PRO A 216 11.60 18.67 10.12
CA PRO A 216 13.01 18.67 10.46
C PRO A 216 13.38 17.37 11.21
N GLY A 217 14.47 16.72 10.79
CA GLY A 217 14.87 15.40 11.29
C GLY A 217 14.06 14.22 10.76
N GLY A 218 13.01 14.48 10.00
CA GLY A 218 12.17 13.45 9.36
C GLY A 218 12.91 12.67 8.26
N LEU A 219 12.37 11.53 7.90
CA LEU A 219 12.99 10.58 6.97
C LEU A 219 12.30 10.58 5.61
N LEU A 220 13.08 10.56 4.54
CA LEU A 220 12.64 10.26 3.19
C LEU A 220 13.19 8.89 2.78
N ILE A 221 12.31 7.93 2.49
CA ILE A 221 12.67 6.69 1.80
C ILE A 221 12.40 6.92 0.32
N TYR A 222 13.46 6.97 -0.48
CA TYR A 222 13.40 7.09 -1.93
C TYR A 222 13.61 5.73 -2.56
N SER A 223 12.74 5.31 -3.50
CA SER A 223 12.91 4.05 -4.21
C SER A 223 12.53 4.14 -5.68
N THR A 224 13.13 3.27 -6.48
CA THR A 224 12.83 3.08 -7.91
C THR A 224 12.87 1.61 -8.26
N CYS A 225 12.28 1.23 -9.40
CA CYS A 225 12.45 -0.09 -10.00
C CYS A 225 13.32 -0.02 -11.27
N THR A 226 14.45 0.68 -11.21
CA THR A 226 15.35 0.84 -12.36
C THR A 226 16.81 0.63 -11.98
N PHE A 227 17.67 0.38 -12.96
CA PHE A 227 19.10 0.08 -12.75
C PHE A 227 20.03 1.27 -13.01
N ASN A 228 19.63 2.28 -13.79
CA ASN A 228 20.48 3.39 -14.17
C ASN A 228 20.88 4.27 -12.98
N THR A 229 21.98 5.01 -13.13
CA THR A 229 22.52 5.90 -12.10
C THR A 229 21.81 7.26 -12.07
N GLU A 230 21.27 7.71 -13.20
CA GLU A 230 20.61 9.01 -13.32
C GLU A 230 19.39 9.13 -12.39
N GLU A 231 18.60 8.05 -12.31
CA GLU A 231 17.39 8.00 -11.47
C GLU A 231 17.71 7.58 -10.03
N ASN A 232 18.88 7.03 -9.77
CA ASN A 232 19.31 6.52 -8.46
C ASN A 232 20.39 7.41 -7.84
N GLU A 233 21.66 7.08 -8.02
CA GLU A 233 22.79 7.78 -7.37
C GLU A 233 22.80 9.28 -7.61
N GLU A 234 22.58 9.72 -8.87
CA GLU A 234 22.60 11.13 -9.22
C GLU A 234 21.42 11.90 -8.60
N ASN A 235 20.23 11.25 -8.51
CA ASN A 235 19.09 11.85 -7.83
C ASN A 235 19.27 11.89 -6.32
N ILE A 236 19.84 10.86 -5.70
CA ILE A 236 20.15 10.85 -4.27
C ILE A 236 21.19 11.92 -3.94
N ALA A 237 22.27 12.04 -4.73
CA ALA A 237 23.26 13.10 -4.58
C ALA A 237 22.61 14.49 -4.73
N TYR A 238 21.79 14.67 -5.75
CA TYR A 238 21.05 15.92 -5.98
C TYR A 238 20.17 16.31 -4.78
N ILE A 239 19.43 15.36 -4.19
CA ILE A 239 18.60 15.61 -3.01
C ILE A 239 19.48 15.98 -1.81
N ALA A 240 20.55 15.24 -1.57
CA ALA A 240 21.48 15.52 -0.48
C ALA A 240 22.09 16.93 -0.60
N GLU A 241 22.58 17.30 -1.77
CA GLU A 241 23.19 18.61 -2.03
C GLU A 241 22.17 19.75 -1.98
N THR A 242 21.02 19.58 -2.65
CA THR A 242 20.01 20.67 -2.80
C THR A 242 19.34 21.02 -1.47
N PHE A 243 19.07 20.02 -0.67
CA PHE A 243 18.31 20.19 0.59
C PHE A 243 19.17 20.02 1.85
N GLY A 244 20.47 19.77 1.70
CA GLY A 244 21.36 19.50 2.81
C GLY A 244 20.99 18.19 3.55
N ALA A 245 20.34 17.26 2.88
CA ALA A 245 19.89 16.02 3.49
C ALA A 245 21.04 15.05 3.72
N GLU A 246 20.99 14.36 4.86
CA GLU A 246 21.98 13.33 5.21
C GLU A 246 21.48 11.95 4.77
N THR A 247 22.30 11.17 4.09
CA THR A 247 21.98 9.78 3.79
C THR A 247 22.12 8.91 5.04
N VAL A 248 21.15 8.03 5.27
CA VAL A 248 21.09 7.16 6.45
C VAL A 248 21.40 5.73 6.05
N PRO A 249 22.48 5.13 6.57
CA PRO A 249 22.80 3.74 6.28
C PRO A 249 21.83 2.78 7.01
N LEU A 250 21.58 1.63 6.38
CA LEU A 250 20.86 0.49 6.94
C LEU A 250 21.85 -0.66 7.15
N ASP A 251 21.59 -1.47 8.16
CA ASP A 251 22.31 -2.72 8.37
C ASP A 251 21.71 -3.82 7.47
N VAL A 252 22.51 -4.31 6.50
CA VAL A 252 22.07 -5.28 5.51
C VAL A 252 23.04 -6.45 5.47
N PRO A 253 22.61 -7.65 5.86
CA PRO A 253 23.42 -8.84 5.79
C PRO A 253 23.92 -9.13 4.37
N SER A 254 25.20 -9.45 4.23
CA SER A 254 25.84 -9.70 2.93
C SER A 254 25.24 -10.88 2.18
N GLU A 255 24.75 -11.88 2.91
CA GLU A 255 24.10 -13.07 2.37
C GLU A 255 22.77 -12.79 1.65
N TRP A 256 22.19 -11.59 1.81
CA TRP A 256 21.01 -11.20 1.05
C TRP A 256 21.31 -10.87 -0.41
N GLY A 257 22.58 -10.70 -0.78
CA GLY A 257 22.98 -10.37 -2.15
C GLY A 257 22.64 -8.94 -2.59
N VAL A 258 22.24 -8.07 -1.64
CA VAL A 258 21.95 -6.66 -1.91
C VAL A 258 23.26 -5.92 -2.15
N CYS A 259 23.31 -5.12 -3.23
CA CYS A 259 24.49 -4.36 -3.60
C CYS A 259 24.40 -2.91 -3.12
N GLY A 260 25.56 -2.26 -3.00
CA GLY A 260 25.66 -0.82 -2.79
C GLY A 260 25.56 -0.01 -4.09
N ALA A 261 26.02 1.25 -4.01
CA ALA A 261 26.08 2.17 -5.15
C ALA A 261 26.98 1.64 -6.27
N LEU A 262 26.58 1.84 -7.52
CA LEU A 262 27.40 1.58 -8.70
C LEU A 262 28.41 2.70 -8.98
N SER A 263 28.15 3.90 -8.45
CA SER A 263 29.04 5.04 -8.53
C SER A 263 29.00 5.86 -7.24
N GLY A 264 30.15 6.36 -6.80
CA GLY A 264 30.26 7.11 -5.55
C GLY A 264 30.20 6.21 -4.31
N THR A 265 29.92 6.83 -3.15
CA THR A 265 29.98 6.18 -1.83
C THR A 265 28.69 6.35 -1.02
N LEU A 266 27.62 6.85 -1.65
CA LEU A 266 26.35 7.05 -0.97
C LEU A 266 25.72 5.73 -0.53
N PRO A 267 25.20 5.59 0.68
CA PRO A 267 24.49 4.41 1.13
C PRO A 267 23.15 4.30 0.38
N LEU A 268 23.10 3.39 -0.55
CA LEU A 268 21.90 2.95 -1.24
C LEU A 268 21.94 1.44 -1.47
N TYR A 269 20.78 0.84 -1.70
CA TYR A 269 20.58 -0.61 -1.70
C TYR A 269 19.97 -1.04 -3.00
N ARG A 270 20.70 -1.83 -3.78
CA ARG A 270 20.31 -2.29 -5.11
C ARG A 270 20.02 -3.77 -5.13
N PHE A 271 18.97 -4.12 -5.79
CA PHE A 271 18.53 -5.48 -6.04
C PHE A 271 18.63 -5.76 -7.52
N PHE A 272 19.42 -6.77 -7.86
CA PHE A 272 19.59 -7.24 -9.23
C PHE A 272 19.12 -8.67 -9.36
N PRO A 273 18.35 -9.03 -10.44
CA PRO A 273 17.83 -10.39 -10.62
C PRO A 273 18.86 -11.51 -10.61
N HIS A 274 20.13 -11.24 -10.91
CA HIS A 274 21.22 -12.23 -10.89
C HIS A 274 21.86 -12.39 -9.50
N ARG A 275 21.58 -11.49 -8.56
CA ARG A 275 22.11 -11.53 -7.18
C ARG A 275 21.03 -11.84 -6.15
N THR A 276 19.80 -11.39 -6.41
CA THR A 276 18.65 -11.55 -5.51
C THR A 276 17.51 -12.25 -6.23
N LYS A 277 16.73 -13.04 -5.49
CA LYS A 277 15.54 -13.70 -6.04
C LYS A 277 14.40 -12.69 -6.16
N GLY A 278 14.44 -11.84 -7.18
CA GLY A 278 13.47 -10.75 -7.36
C GLY A 278 13.63 -10.03 -8.69
N GLU A 279 13.01 -8.87 -8.79
CA GLU A 279 13.15 -7.91 -9.89
C GLU A 279 14.18 -6.82 -9.51
N GLY A 280 14.38 -5.84 -10.42
CA GLY A 280 15.20 -4.69 -10.13
C GLY A 280 14.52 -3.74 -9.15
N PHE A 281 15.28 -3.32 -8.15
CA PHE A 281 14.84 -2.34 -7.17
C PHE A 281 16.03 -1.56 -6.62
N CYS A 282 15.83 -0.31 -6.27
CA CYS A 282 16.80 0.52 -5.57
C CYS A 282 16.11 1.29 -4.45
N LEU A 283 16.78 1.40 -3.30
CA LEU A 283 16.28 2.17 -2.16
C LEU A 283 17.42 2.96 -1.53
N ALA A 284 17.12 4.19 -1.13
CA ALA A 284 17.97 4.99 -0.26
C ALA A 284 17.13 5.68 0.81
N VAL A 285 17.76 5.96 1.94
CA VAL A 285 17.14 6.73 3.03
C VAL A 285 17.90 8.02 3.22
N LEU A 286 17.14 9.12 3.31
CA LEU A 286 17.69 10.44 3.59
C LEU A 286 16.97 11.04 4.81
N ARG A 287 17.73 11.80 5.61
CA ARG A 287 17.21 12.56 6.75
C ARG A 287 17.24 14.04 6.42
N LYS A 288 16.10 14.70 6.60
CA LYS A 288 16.02 16.15 6.51
C LYS A 288 16.83 16.78 7.66
N PRO A 289 17.64 17.83 7.41
CA PRO A 289 18.38 18.50 8.45
C PRO A 289 17.48 18.88 9.63
N GLY A 290 18.02 18.74 10.85
CA GLY A 290 17.35 19.19 12.07
C GLY A 290 17.16 20.71 12.08
N GLY A 291 16.09 21.17 12.69
CA GLY A 291 15.76 22.59 12.87
C GLY A 291 14.87 22.77 14.10
N LYS A 292 14.55 24.01 14.43
CA LYS A 292 13.50 24.25 15.42
C LYS A 292 12.17 23.85 14.81
N GLU A 293 11.45 22.92 15.44
CA GLU A 293 10.07 22.62 15.05
C GLU A 293 9.24 23.91 15.09
N HIS A 294 8.75 24.31 13.95
CA HIS A 294 7.75 25.36 13.88
C HIS A 294 6.39 24.73 14.16
N ALA A 295 6.02 24.65 15.45
CA ALA A 295 4.68 24.22 15.83
C ALA A 295 3.64 25.17 15.23
N THR A 296 3.30 24.97 13.98
CA THR A 296 2.25 25.72 13.30
C THR A 296 0.90 25.22 13.82
N ARG A 297 0.43 25.81 14.94
CA ARG A 297 -0.96 25.64 15.37
C ARG A 297 -1.88 26.15 14.25
N ARG A 298 -2.29 25.28 13.36
CA ARG A 298 -3.27 25.61 12.32
C ARG A 298 -4.65 25.68 12.97
N LYS A 299 -5.35 26.79 12.80
CA LYS A 299 -6.77 26.88 13.19
C LYS A 299 -7.58 26.03 12.22
N LEU A 300 -8.05 24.89 12.70
CA LEU A 300 -8.99 24.04 11.96
C LEU A 300 -10.34 24.78 11.81
N ARG A 301 -10.89 24.77 10.60
CA ARG A 301 -12.21 25.31 10.34
C ARG A 301 -13.25 24.24 10.59
N GLN A 302 -14.15 24.48 11.52
CA GLN A 302 -15.28 23.57 11.77
C GLN A 302 -16.27 23.68 10.59
N LYS A 303 -16.12 22.83 9.56
CA LYS A 303 -16.94 22.90 8.32
C LYS A 303 -18.26 22.13 8.39
N HIS A 304 -18.44 21.22 9.36
CA HIS A 304 -19.62 20.37 9.41
C HIS A 304 -20.36 20.49 10.74
N ILE A 305 -21.68 20.65 10.65
CA ILE A 305 -22.57 20.47 11.80
C ILE A 305 -22.58 18.97 12.10
N PRO A 306 -22.21 18.54 13.33
CA PRO A 306 -22.24 17.13 13.69
C PRO A 306 -23.63 16.54 13.48
N GLN A 307 -23.73 15.48 12.70
CA GLN A 307 -24.98 14.73 12.54
C GLN A 307 -25.01 13.59 13.57
N PRO A 308 -26.20 13.20 14.05
CA PRO A 308 -26.31 12.10 15.00
C PRO A 308 -25.79 10.79 14.40
N ILE A 309 -25.00 10.09 15.19
CA ILE A 309 -24.44 8.76 14.85
C ILE A 309 -25.34 7.70 15.48
N PRO A 310 -25.92 6.78 14.71
CA PRO A 310 -26.70 5.68 15.25
C PRO A 310 -25.86 4.82 16.21
N ALA A 311 -26.42 4.46 17.38
CA ALA A 311 -25.72 3.65 18.38
C ALA A 311 -25.23 2.32 17.80
N GLN A 312 -26.05 1.67 16.98
CA GLN A 312 -25.73 0.44 16.28
C GLN A 312 -24.39 0.51 15.50
N ALA A 313 -24.12 1.64 14.82
CA ALA A 313 -22.88 1.81 14.07
C ALA A 313 -21.63 1.79 14.98
N LYS A 314 -21.74 2.32 16.20
CA LYS A 314 -20.64 2.30 17.18
C LYS A 314 -20.42 0.89 17.74
N GLU A 315 -21.51 0.15 17.99
CA GLU A 315 -21.47 -1.21 18.52
C GLU A 315 -20.80 -2.22 17.57
N TRP A 316 -20.66 -1.88 16.29
CA TRP A 316 -20.04 -2.75 15.30
C TRP A 316 -18.50 -2.74 15.34
N LEU A 317 -17.88 -1.85 16.13
CA LEU A 317 -16.43 -1.84 16.36
C LEU A 317 -16.08 -2.50 17.69
N THR A 318 -14.90 -3.11 17.78
CA THR A 318 -14.41 -3.80 18.98
C THR A 318 -14.13 -2.82 20.13
N GLU A 319 -13.56 -1.66 19.81
CA GLU A 319 -13.14 -0.61 20.75
C GLU A 319 -13.72 0.74 20.30
N PRO A 320 -15.02 0.97 20.37
CA PRO A 320 -15.66 2.15 19.80
C PRO A 320 -15.11 3.47 20.39
N GLU A 321 -14.62 3.47 21.64
CA GLU A 321 -14.00 4.62 22.31
C GLU A 321 -12.66 5.04 21.70
N ALA A 322 -11.97 4.13 21.01
CA ALA A 322 -10.74 4.43 20.29
C ALA A 322 -10.99 5.24 19.01
N TYR A 323 -12.27 5.39 18.60
CA TYR A 323 -12.63 6.03 17.35
C TYR A 323 -13.45 7.31 17.56
N HIS A 324 -13.12 8.33 16.80
CA HIS A 324 -14.00 9.47 16.54
C HIS A 324 -14.92 9.12 15.38
N PHE A 325 -16.24 9.13 15.66
CA PHE A 325 -17.25 8.83 14.64
C PHE A 325 -17.71 10.10 13.94
N GLU A 326 -17.76 10.04 12.62
CA GLU A 326 -18.27 11.11 11.76
C GLU A 326 -19.36 10.57 10.84
N ARG A 327 -20.34 11.41 10.55
CA ARG A 327 -21.31 11.17 9.50
C ARG A 327 -21.16 12.23 8.43
N ILE A 328 -20.89 11.79 7.18
CA ILE A 328 -20.76 12.65 6.01
C ILE A 328 -21.84 12.23 5.01
N GLY A 329 -22.85 13.09 4.82
CA GLY A 329 -24.08 12.65 4.15
C GLY A 329 -24.71 11.49 4.92
N ASP A 330 -24.90 10.36 4.24
CA ASP A 330 -25.45 9.15 4.86
C ASP A 330 -24.39 8.16 5.33
N MET A 331 -23.11 8.39 5.01
CA MET A 331 -22.03 7.49 5.39
C MET A 331 -21.50 7.77 6.79
N VAL A 332 -21.39 6.70 7.59
CA VAL A 332 -20.75 6.72 8.92
C VAL A 332 -19.37 6.13 8.80
N ARG A 333 -18.38 6.84 9.34
CA ARG A 333 -17.00 6.35 9.44
C ARG A 333 -16.45 6.50 10.84
N GLY A 334 -15.53 5.63 11.23
CA GLY A 334 -14.70 5.71 12.44
C GLY A 334 -13.27 6.08 12.08
N ILE A 335 -12.76 7.16 12.64
CA ILE A 335 -11.38 7.62 12.50
C ILE A 335 -10.67 7.38 13.84
N PRO A 336 -9.45 6.82 13.89
CA PRO A 336 -8.71 6.71 15.13
C PRO A 336 -8.63 8.06 15.84
N SER A 337 -9.08 8.11 17.11
CA SER A 337 -9.29 9.36 17.86
C SER A 337 -8.03 10.21 17.97
N ALA A 338 -6.85 9.56 18.06
CA ALA A 338 -5.55 10.23 18.11
C ALA A 338 -5.26 11.09 16.87
N TYR A 339 -5.87 10.76 15.72
CA TYR A 339 -5.63 11.45 14.45
C TYR A 339 -6.81 12.26 13.92
N ARG A 340 -7.82 12.49 14.76
CA ARG A 340 -8.99 13.29 14.38
C ARG A 340 -8.62 14.63 13.74
N GLU A 341 -7.77 15.41 14.41
CA GLU A 341 -7.37 16.74 13.94
C GLU A 341 -6.53 16.66 12.67
N THR A 342 -5.63 15.66 12.59
CA THR A 342 -4.83 15.42 11.39
C THR A 342 -5.70 15.08 10.19
N VAL A 343 -6.67 14.18 10.34
CA VAL A 343 -7.59 13.80 9.26
C VAL A 343 -8.46 14.97 8.85
N GLN A 344 -8.92 15.80 9.80
CA GLN A 344 -9.63 17.04 9.49
C GLN A 344 -8.76 18.01 8.68
N LEU A 345 -7.50 18.23 9.09
CA LEU A 345 -6.54 19.07 8.37
C LEU A 345 -6.33 18.56 6.92
N LEU A 346 -6.11 17.26 6.76
CA LEU A 346 -5.96 16.63 5.45
C LEU A 346 -7.21 16.89 4.58
N GLY A 347 -8.41 16.71 5.13
CA GLY A 347 -9.67 16.95 4.42
C GLY A 347 -9.94 18.42 4.06
N GLU A 348 -9.28 19.37 4.72
CA GLU A 348 -9.33 20.81 4.37
C GLU A 348 -8.42 21.19 3.21
N GLN A 349 -7.31 20.47 3.04
CA GLN A 349 -6.23 20.80 2.11
C GLN A 349 -6.18 19.87 0.89
N LEU A 350 -6.63 18.61 1.06
CA LEU A 350 -6.47 17.54 0.09
C LEU A 350 -7.82 16.94 -0.31
N HIS A 351 -7.85 16.31 -1.47
CA HIS A 351 -8.96 15.46 -1.89
C HIS A 351 -8.80 14.06 -1.26
N VAL A 352 -9.48 13.84 -0.14
CA VAL A 352 -9.51 12.58 0.61
C VAL A 352 -10.56 11.65 0.02
N LEU A 353 -10.15 10.43 -0.38
CA LEU A 353 -11.04 9.38 -0.89
C LEU A 353 -11.62 8.52 0.24
N SER A 354 -10.79 8.19 1.23
CA SER A 354 -11.20 7.43 2.41
C SER A 354 -10.32 7.77 3.61
N ALA A 355 -10.87 7.62 4.82
CA ALA A 355 -10.13 7.80 6.07
C ALA A 355 -10.75 6.89 7.14
N GLY A 356 -9.90 6.16 7.86
CA GLY A 356 -10.33 5.21 8.86
C GLY A 356 -11.17 4.06 8.28
N VAL A 357 -12.17 3.59 9.02
CA VAL A 357 -13.09 2.55 8.59
C VAL A 357 -14.46 3.12 8.23
N THR A 358 -14.93 2.85 7.02
CA THR A 358 -16.31 3.12 6.62
C THR A 358 -17.21 2.05 7.22
N ILE A 359 -18.09 2.44 8.15
CA ILE A 359 -18.89 1.52 8.96
C ILE A 359 -20.17 1.14 8.22
N GLY A 360 -20.88 2.12 7.67
CA GLY A 360 -22.12 1.85 6.97
C GLY A 360 -22.85 3.11 6.50
N GLU A 361 -23.97 2.90 5.82
CA GLU A 361 -24.82 3.94 5.28
C GLU A 361 -26.13 4.01 6.07
N VAL A 362 -26.50 5.19 6.58
CA VAL A 362 -27.75 5.40 7.31
C VAL A 362 -28.91 5.44 6.31
N LYS A 363 -29.86 4.52 6.46
CA LYS A 363 -31.10 4.45 5.66
C LYS A 363 -32.33 4.48 6.57
N GLY A 364 -32.89 5.68 6.73
CA GLY A 364 -33.97 5.91 7.66
C GLY A 364 -33.55 5.67 9.11
N LYS A 365 -34.07 4.62 9.75
CA LYS A 365 -33.71 4.22 11.13
C LYS A 365 -32.59 3.17 11.18
N ASP A 366 -32.28 2.54 10.06
CA ASP A 366 -31.33 1.44 9.97
C ASP A 366 -29.98 1.92 9.47
N VAL A 367 -28.94 1.14 9.73
CA VAL A 367 -27.61 1.29 9.12
C VAL A 367 -27.35 0.07 8.25
N LEU A 368 -27.07 0.31 6.98
CA LEU A 368 -26.59 -0.71 6.04
C LEU A 368 -25.08 -0.87 6.22
N PRO A 369 -24.58 -2.04 6.67
CA PRO A 369 -23.16 -2.22 6.90
C PRO A 369 -22.36 -2.08 5.61
N SER A 370 -21.25 -1.37 5.68
CA SER A 370 -20.34 -1.21 4.55
C SER A 370 -19.51 -2.49 4.31
N PRO A 371 -19.22 -2.87 3.06
CA PRO A 371 -18.22 -3.90 2.78
C PRO A 371 -16.87 -3.64 3.45
N ALA A 372 -16.47 -2.37 3.56
CA ALA A 372 -15.22 -1.98 4.24
C ALA A 372 -15.18 -2.41 5.72
N LEU A 373 -16.32 -2.42 6.40
CA LEU A 373 -16.42 -2.89 7.78
C LEU A 373 -16.11 -4.38 7.88
N ALA A 374 -16.57 -5.21 6.93
CA ALA A 374 -16.31 -6.65 6.94
C ALA A 374 -14.81 -6.97 6.86
N PHE A 375 -14.06 -6.21 6.08
CA PHE A 375 -12.61 -6.38 5.94
C PHE A 375 -11.81 -5.81 7.10
N SER A 376 -12.39 -4.88 7.87
CA SER A 376 -11.66 -4.15 8.92
C SER A 376 -11.26 -5.06 10.08
N THR A 377 -10.03 -4.90 10.55
CA THR A 377 -9.54 -5.54 11.78
C THR A 377 -10.26 -5.03 13.03
N ALA A 378 -10.91 -3.89 12.95
CA ALA A 378 -11.69 -3.29 14.03
C ALA A 378 -13.13 -3.81 14.13
N ILE A 379 -13.60 -4.66 13.22
CA ILE A 379 -14.97 -5.18 13.25
C ILE A 379 -15.21 -6.01 14.52
N ARG A 380 -16.31 -5.75 15.21
CA ARG A 380 -16.86 -6.63 16.26
C ARG A 380 -17.65 -7.76 15.60
N ARG A 381 -16.99 -8.86 15.26
CA ARG A 381 -17.58 -9.98 14.50
C ARG A 381 -18.85 -10.55 15.16
N ASN A 382 -18.89 -10.64 16.50
CA ASN A 382 -20.03 -11.14 17.25
C ASN A 382 -21.23 -10.17 17.29
N ALA A 383 -21.13 -8.96 16.72
CA ALA A 383 -22.28 -8.09 16.48
C ALA A 383 -23.11 -8.55 15.27
N PHE A 384 -22.64 -9.53 14.51
CA PHE A 384 -23.30 -10.06 13.33
C PHE A 384 -23.47 -11.57 13.44
N VAL A 385 -24.58 -12.08 12.90
CA VAL A 385 -24.66 -13.48 12.52
C VAL A 385 -23.68 -13.71 11.37
N TYR A 386 -22.93 -14.82 11.40
CA TYR A 386 -22.00 -15.13 10.32
C TYR A 386 -22.23 -16.55 9.78
N VAL A 387 -21.89 -16.74 8.52
CA VAL A 387 -21.95 -18.05 7.84
C VAL A 387 -20.63 -18.28 7.13
N ASP A 388 -19.96 -19.37 7.48
CA ASP A 388 -18.74 -19.81 6.79
C ASP A 388 -19.12 -20.66 5.57
N VAL A 389 -18.72 -20.21 4.40
CA VAL A 389 -19.09 -20.82 3.12
C VAL A 389 -17.94 -21.61 2.52
N SER A 390 -18.27 -22.60 1.69
CA SER A 390 -17.27 -23.33 0.91
C SER A 390 -16.48 -22.41 -0.04
N ARG A 391 -15.35 -22.88 -0.54
CA ARG A 391 -14.55 -22.13 -1.51
C ARG A 391 -15.36 -21.79 -2.78
N GLU A 392 -16.16 -22.71 -3.26
CA GLU A 392 -17.01 -22.57 -4.45
C GLU A 392 -18.09 -21.49 -4.22
N GLU A 393 -18.75 -21.52 -3.08
CA GLU A 393 -19.75 -20.51 -2.70
C GLU A 393 -19.10 -19.14 -2.48
N ALA A 394 -17.91 -19.08 -1.90
CA ALA A 394 -17.13 -17.86 -1.74
C ALA A 394 -16.81 -17.22 -3.11
N ILE A 395 -16.39 -18.00 -4.10
CA ILE A 395 -16.15 -17.52 -5.46
C ILE A 395 -17.45 -16.98 -6.08
N ARG A 396 -18.56 -17.69 -5.96
CA ARG A 396 -19.88 -17.21 -6.41
C ARG A 396 -20.30 -15.89 -5.73
N TYR A 397 -20.07 -15.80 -4.43
CA TYR A 397 -20.27 -14.55 -3.67
C TYR A 397 -19.41 -13.41 -4.25
N LEU A 398 -18.13 -13.65 -4.51
CA LEU A 398 -17.20 -12.67 -5.09
C LEU A 398 -17.50 -12.34 -6.57
N GLN A 399 -18.26 -13.19 -7.26
CA GLN A 399 -18.83 -12.91 -8.59
C GLN A 399 -20.13 -12.09 -8.52
N ASN A 400 -20.56 -11.72 -7.32
CA ASN A 400 -21.81 -11.01 -7.02
C ASN A 400 -23.06 -11.85 -7.33
N GLU A 401 -22.97 -13.18 -7.23
CA GLU A 401 -24.10 -14.07 -7.33
C GLU A 401 -24.86 -14.17 -5.99
N ALA A 402 -26.13 -14.55 -6.05
CA ALA A 402 -26.93 -14.81 -4.87
C ALA A 402 -26.43 -16.09 -4.15
N LEU A 403 -26.37 -16.04 -2.81
CA LEU A 403 -26.11 -17.20 -1.97
C LEU A 403 -27.41 -17.76 -1.42
N THR A 404 -27.46 -19.09 -1.28
CA THR A 404 -28.49 -19.77 -0.49
C THR A 404 -27.92 -20.00 0.92
N LEU A 405 -28.56 -19.41 1.92
CA LEU A 405 -28.15 -19.57 3.32
C LEU A 405 -28.88 -20.77 3.95
N PRO A 406 -28.29 -21.41 4.99
CA PRO A 406 -29.01 -22.39 5.82
C PRO A 406 -30.32 -21.81 6.36
N GLY A 407 -31.35 -22.67 6.48
CA GLY A 407 -32.70 -22.23 6.85
C GLY A 407 -32.85 -21.69 8.27
N ASP A 408 -31.92 -21.98 9.16
CA ASP A 408 -31.83 -21.52 10.54
C ASP A 408 -31.15 -20.15 10.70
N VAL A 409 -30.56 -19.61 9.62
CA VAL A 409 -29.96 -18.27 9.65
C VAL A 409 -31.05 -17.19 9.74
N PRO A 410 -31.04 -16.34 10.77
CA PRO A 410 -32.07 -15.31 10.95
C PRO A 410 -32.05 -14.28 9.81
N ARG A 411 -33.21 -13.63 9.59
CA ARG A 411 -33.29 -12.51 8.64
C ARG A 411 -32.47 -11.31 9.14
N GLY A 412 -31.85 -10.60 8.22
CA GLY A 412 -31.02 -9.44 8.53
C GLY A 412 -29.68 -9.45 7.82
N PHE A 413 -28.74 -8.66 8.33
CA PHE A 413 -27.36 -8.64 7.79
C PHE A 413 -26.56 -9.81 8.35
N THR A 414 -26.01 -10.59 7.44
CA THR A 414 -25.17 -11.77 7.75
C THR A 414 -23.77 -11.55 7.19
N LEU A 415 -22.76 -11.74 8.03
CA LEU A 415 -21.35 -11.70 7.61
C LEU A 415 -21.01 -13.02 6.92
N VAL A 416 -20.54 -12.95 5.69
CA VAL A 416 -20.05 -14.09 4.94
C VAL A 416 -18.58 -14.27 5.21
N THR A 417 -18.17 -15.47 5.64
CA THR A 417 -16.77 -15.83 5.85
C THR A 417 -16.38 -17.02 4.97
N CYS A 418 -15.10 -17.19 4.70
CA CYS A 418 -14.51 -18.36 4.10
C CYS A 418 -13.26 -18.74 4.90
N ARG A 419 -13.18 -19.96 5.41
CA ARG A 419 -12.12 -20.39 6.34
C ARG A 419 -11.99 -19.45 7.54
N ASP A 420 -13.12 -19.02 8.07
CA ASP A 420 -13.23 -18.07 9.18
C ASP A 420 -12.70 -16.65 8.87
N VAL A 421 -12.44 -16.30 7.61
CA VAL A 421 -12.03 -14.96 7.19
C VAL A 421 -13.19 -14.22 6.53
N PRO A 422 -13.55 -12.99 6.99
CA PRO A 422 -14.64 -12.21 6.41
C PRO A 422 -14.41 -11.85 4.95
N LEU A 423 -15.45 -12.01 4.13
CA LEU A 423 -15.50 -11.62 2.71
C LEU A 423 -16.42 -10.43 2.45
N GLY A 424 -17.41 -10.20 3.32
CA GLY A 424 -18.41 -9.15 3.16
C GLY A 424 -19.75 -9.52 3.78
N PHE A 425 -20.81 -8.83 3.38
CA PHE A 425 -22.15 -9.02 3.91
C PHE A 425 -23.15 -9.49 2.84
N VAL A 426 -24.18 -10.17 3.31
CA VAL A 426 -25.46 -10.37 2.58
C VAL A 426 -26.60 -9.86 3.44
N LYS A 427 -27.72 -9.49 2.80
CA LYS A 427 -29.00 -9.25 3.50
C LYS A 427 -29.90 -10.46 3.32
N ASN A 428 -30.04 -11.27 4.36
CA ASN A 428 -30.92 -12.41 4.38
C ASN A 428 -32.39 -11.96 4.46
N LEU A 429 -33.20 -12.31 3.47
CA LEU A 429 -34.65 -12.04 3.41
C LEU A 429 -35.47 -13.29 3.77
N GLY A 430 -34.85 -14.40 4.10
CA GLY A 430 -35.44 -15.70 4.39
C GLY A 430 -35.54 -16.62 3.18
N THR A 431 -36.10 -16.15 2.08
CA THR A 431 -36.24 -16.92 0.83
C THR A 431 -35.04 -16.74 -0.13
N ARG A 432 -34.28 -15.67 0.05
CA ARG A 432 -33.05 -15.33 -0.69
C ARG A 432 -32.16 -14.43 0.15
N ALA A 433 -30.88 -14.42 -0.18
CA ALA A 433 -29.91 -13.47 0.38
C ALA A 433 -29.42 -12.52 -0.73
N ASN A 434 -29.59 -11.20 -0.50
CA ASN A 434 -29.05 -10.21 -1.42
C ASN A 434 -27.56 -10.03 -1.15
N ASN A 435 -26.74 -10.21 -2.17
CA ASN A 435 -25.32 -9.99 -2.09
C ASN A 435 -25.00 -8.49 -1.99
N LEU A 436 -24.19 -8.10 -1.01
CA LEU A 436 -23.76 -6.71 -0.77
C LEU A 436 -22.30 -6.47 -1.17
N TYR A 437 -21.66 -7.44 -1.84
CA TYR A 437 -20.29 -7.27 -2.34
C TYR A 437 -20.26 -6.20 -3.43
N PRO A 438 -19.28 -5.26 -3.42
CA PRO A 438 -19.21 -4.18 -4.39
C PRO A 438 -19.09 -4.70 -5.83
N ASN A 439 -19.93 -4.18 -6.70
CA ASN A 439 -19.99 -4.62 -8.08
C ASN A 439 -18.68 -4.34 -8.86
N GLU A 440 -17.99 -3.26 -8.48
CA GLU A 440 -16.68 -2.88 -9.05
C GLU A 440 -15.55 -3.84 -8.66
N TRP A 441 -15.65 -4.54 -7.52
CA TRP A 441 -14.64 -5.46 -7.00
C TRP A 441 -14.88 -6.91 -7.41
N ARG A 442 -16.00 -7.18 -8.09
CA ARG A 442 -16.40 -8.55 -8.44
C ARG A 442 -15.40 -9.24 -9.36
N ILE A 443 -15.26 -10.53 -9.22
CA ILE A 443 -14.57 -11.40 -10.17
C ILE A 443 -15.36 -11.45 -11.48
N ARG A 444 -14.77 -10.94 -12.57
CA ARG A 444 -15.43 -10.89 -13.89
C ARG A 444 -15.16 -12.14 -14.74
N LYS A 445 -14.11 -12.89 -14.43
CA LYS A 445 -13.78 -14.14 -15.12
C LYS A 445 -14.76 -15.24 -14.68
N LYS A 446 -15.26 -16.00 -15.62
CA LYS A 446 -15.97 -17.26 -15.32
C LYS A 446 -14.95 -18.32 -14.97
N ASN A 447 -15.27 -19.20 -14.00
CA ASN A 447 -14.54 -20.44 -13.81
C ASN A 447 -14.67 -21.22 -15.12
N GLY A 448 -13.54 -21.48 -15.80
CA GLY A 448 -13.48 -22.37 -16.95
C GLY A 448 -13.59 -23.83 -16.51
#